data_f357ad694d7e92179dafcb5c9896b610
#
_entry.id   f357ad694d7e92179dafcb5c9896b610
#
_cell.length_a   1.000
_cell.length_b   1.000
_cell.length_c   1.000
_cell.angle_alpha   90.00
_cell.angle_beta   90.00
_cell.angle_gamma   90.00
#
_symmetry.space_group_name_H-M   'P 1'
#
loop_
_entity.id
_entity.type
_entity.pdbx_description
1 polymer ?
#
loop_
_entity_poly.entity_id
_entity_poly.type
_entity_poly.pdbx_seq_one_letter_code
_entity_poly.pdbx_strand_id
1 'polypeptide(L)'
;MKFIGIILLLLTSIFLIACSANQASNKINNSELENLASKYGGVYVFNEKFEKEITTKEKIRREAELAIVNASKTDAEMRKNLKGFDAKYPQTLSNGKPYYTRWIDYENQTGKKAEIPGTDINKIKEFMGDDFFKEEPRIYPKYMYFDGKEMVVIKIYLSYDYIKTKYGLFGDENRGISFKQDTFGVKSGDNIFYLINGKFERVSKDK
;
A
#
# COMPACT_ATOMS: atom_id res chain seq x y z
N MET A 1 32.59 -36.75 32.58
CA MET A 1 31.16 -36.84 32.18
C MET A 1 30.30 -35.60 32.52
N LYS A 2 30.55 -34.89 33.62
CA LYS A 2 29.76 -33.68 33.99
C LYS A 2 29.88 -32.51 32.95
N PHE A 3 31.05 -32.31 32.36
CA PHE A 3 31.27 -31.25 31.35
C PHE A 3 30.53 -31.48 30.03
N ILE A 4 30.43 -32.74 29.59
CA ILE A 4 29.72 -33.09 28.35
C ILE A 4 28.22 -32.81 28.50
N GLY A 5 27.64 -33.07 29.67
CA GLY A 5 26.24 -32.78 29.97
C GLY A 5 25.94 -31.29 29.95
N ILE A 6 26.84 -30.44 30.44
CA ILE A 6 26.69 -28.99 30.45
C ILE A 6 26.77 -28.43 29.00
N ILE A 7 27.70 -28.92 28.18
CA ILE A 7 27.83 -28.55 26.79
C ILE A 7 26.59 -28.95 25.98
N LEU A 8 26.06 -30.15 26.22
CA LEU A 8 24.86 -30.65 25.55
C LEU A 8 23.62 -29.78 25.92
N LEU A 9 23.53 -29.41 27.22
CA LEU A 9 22.43 -28.54 27.72
C LEU A 9 22.51 -27.13 27.17
N LEU A 10 23.72 -26.58 27.02
CA LEU A 10 23.93 -25.27 26.34
C LEU A 10 23.57 -25.34 24.85
N LEU A 11 23.97 -26.40 24.15
CA LEU A 11 23.61 -26.60 22.74
C LEU A 11 22.10 -26.75 22.54
N THR A 12 21.43 -27.54 23.41
CA THR A 12 19.95 -27.68 23.32
C THR A 12 19.21 -26.38 23.65
N SER A 13 19.71 -25.55 24.57
CA SER A 13 19.11 -24.26 24.86
C SER A 13 19.25 -23.29 23.69
N ILE A 14 20.38 -23.30 22.97
CA ILE A 14 20.58 -22.50 21.76
C ILE A 14 19.63 -22.96 20.64
N PHE A 15 19.43 -24.29 20.48
CA PHE A 15 18.45 -24.79 19.50
C PHE A 15 17.02 -24.45 19.85
N LEU A 16 16.61 -24.43 21.11
CA LEU A 16 15.28 -24.05 21.55
C LEU A 16 15.02 -22.56 21.33
N ILE A 17 16.01 -21.69 21.54
CA ILE A 17 15.95 -20.27 21.26
C ILE A 17 15.83 -20.03 19.74
N ALA A 18 16.58 -20.76 18.91
CA ALA A 18 16.50 -20.64 17.45
C ALA A 18 15.15 -21.07 16.88
N CYS A 19 14.49 -22.08 17.48
CA CYS A 19 13.13 -22.49 17.07
C CYS A 19 12.04 -21.49 17.47
N SER A 20 12.22 -20.73 18.55
CA SER A 20 11.26 -19.69 18.97
C SER A 20 11.49 -18.32 18.32
N ALA A 21 12.63 -18.16 17.62
CA ALA A 21 13.04 -16.89 17.05
C ALA A 21 12.30 -16.44 15.77
N ASN A 22 11.49 -17.33 15.17
CA ASN A 22 10.65 -17.00 14.00
C ASN A 22 9.24 -16.62 14.45
N GLN A 23 9.12 -15.54 15.22
CA GLN A 23 7.81 -15.07 15.69
C GLN A 23 7.18 -14.10 14.73
N ALA A 24 5.83 -14.16 14.61
CA ALA A 24 5.05 -13.10 14.02
C ALA A 24 5.27 -11.82 14.84
N SER A 25 5.58 -10.71 14.17
CA SER A 25 5.84 -9.41 14.81
C SER A 25 4.58 -8.53 14.83
N ASN A 26 3.43 -9.04 14.44
CA ASN A 26 2.15 -8.36 14.57
C ASN A 26 1.72 -8.31 16.04
N LYS A 27 1.02 -7.26 16.43
CA LYS A 27 0.48 -7.07 17.80
C LYS A 27 -0.62 -8.10 18.13
N ILE A 28 -1.32 -8.55 17.10
CA ILE A 28 -2.46 -9.47 17.19
C ILE A 28 -2.17 -10.80 16.48
N ASN A 29 -2.99 -11.82 16.73
CA ASN A 29 -2.86 -13.12 16.07
C ASN A 29 -3.34 -13.05 14.60
N ASN A 30 -2.96 -14.05 13.80
CA ASN A 30 -3.25 -14.10 12.37
C ASN A 30 -4.76 -14.06 12.05
N SER A 31 -5.58 -14.76 12.83
CA SER A 31 -7.03 -14.81 12.61
C SER A 31 -7.70 -13.45 12.84
N GLU A 32 -7.26 -12.72 13.86
CA GLU A 32 -7.74 -11.38 14.14
C GLU A 32 -7.26 -10.38 13.07
N LEU A 33 -6.02 -10.53 12.59
CA LEU A 33 -5.47 -9.74 11.50
C LEU A 33 -6.24 -9.94 10.19
N GLU A 34 -6.57 -11.20 9.85
CA GLU A 34 -7.42 -11.54 8.70
C GLU A 34 -8.83 -10.95 8.82
N ASN A 35 -9.39 -10.94 10.02
CA ASN A 35 -10.69 -10.32 10.28
C ASN A 35 -10.64 -8.80 10.06
N LEU A 36 -9.62 -8.10 10.57
CA LEU A 36 -9.43 -6.67 10.32
C LEU A 36 -9.24 -6.38 8.82
N ALA A 37 -8.42 -7.17 8.13
CA ALA A 37 -8.20 -7.04 6.70
C ALA A 37 -9.47 -7.27 5.89
N SER A 38 -10.29 -8.24 6.26
CA SER A 38 -11.59 -8.51 5.63
C SER A 38 -12.58 -7.39 5.87
N LYS A 39 -12.63 -6.84 7.09
CA LYS A 39 -13.59 -5.81 7.51
C LYS A 39 -13.25 -4.43 6.96
N TYR A 40 -11.98 -4.04 7.04
CA TYR A 40 -11.53 -2.69 6.77
C TYR A 40 -10.59 -2.56 5.56
N GLY A 41 -9.93 -3.64 5.14
CA GLY A 41 -9.02 -3.62 4.00
C GLY A 41 -9.77 -3.30 2.71
N GLY A 42 -9.21 -2.39 1.90
CA GLY A 42 -9.80 -1.99 0.64
C GLY A 42 -9.58 -0.52 0.28
N VAL A 43 -10.50 0.01 -0.48
CA VAL A 43 -10.43 1.36 -1.07
C VAL A 43 -11.29 2.33 -0.28
N TYR A 44 -10.73 3.50 0.04
CA TYR A 44 -11.42 4.62 0.69
C TYR A 44 -11.41 5.82 -0.25
N VAL A 45 -12.60 6.29 -0.64
CA VAL A 45 -12.82 7.37 -1.59
C VAL A 45 -13.26 8.61 -0.83
N PHE A 46 -12.43 9.65 -0.84
CA PHE A 46 -12.70 10.94 -0.18
C PHE A 46 -13.50 11.88 -1.09
N ASN A 47 -13.34 11.72 -2.40
CA ASN A 47 -14.06 12.54 -3.40
C ASN A 47 -14.51 11.65 -4.57
N GLU A 48 -15.78 11.25 -4.54
CA GLU A 48 -16.38 10.36 -5.53
C GLU A 48 -16.35 10.96 -6.95
N LYS A 49 -16.63 12.27 -7.08
CA LYS A 49 -16.63 12.95 -8.39
C LYS A 49 -15.27 12.86 -9.07
N PHE A 50 -14.20 13.21 -8.36
CA PHE A 50 -12.85 13.15 -8.91
C PHE A 50 -12.34 11.73 -9.07
N GLU A 51 -12.75 10.80 -8.20
CA GLU A 51 -12.42 9.38 -8.35
C GLU A 51 -12.99 8.81 -9.65
N LYS A 52 -14.27 9.05 -9.94
CA LYS A 52 -14.92 8.62 -11.18
C LYS A 52 -14.29 9.28 -12.42
N GLU A 53 -13.98 10.57 -12.32
CA GLU A 53 -13.31 11.32 -13.39
C GLU A 53 -11.93 10.71 -13.72
N ILE A 54 -11.10 10.47 -12.70
CA ILE A 54 -9.76 9.87 -12.87
C ILE A 54 -9.88 8.45 -13.43
N THR A 55 -10.74 7.64 -12.85
CA THR A 55 -10.93 6.24 -13.28
C THR A 55 -11.33 6.17 -14.76
N THR A 56 -12.20 7.06 -15.22
CA THR A 56 -12.59 7.14 -16.61
C THR A 56 -11.43 7.58 -17.51
N LYS A 57 -10.71 8.64 -17.12
CA LYS A 57 -9.55 9.14 -17.87
C LYS A 57 -8.42 8.10 -17.94
N GLU A 58 -8.10 7.45 -16.84
CA GLU A 58 -7.06 6.40 -16.81
C GLU A 58 -7.45 5.17 -17.65
N LYS A 59 -8.72 4.82 -17.68
CA LYS A 59 -9.21 3.77 -18.59
C LYS A 59 -8.95 4.13 -20.06
N ILE A 60 -9.33 5.34 -20.48
CA ILE A 60 -9.10 5.82 -21.84
C ILE A 60 -7.61 5.89 -22.17
N ARG A 61 -6.79 6.42 -21.24
CA ARG A 61 -5.33 6.48 -21.39
C ARG A 61 -4.74 5.10 -21.60
N ARG A 62 -5.11 4.14 -20.75
CA ARG A 62 -4.63 2.77 -20.81
C ARG A 62 -5.01 2.07 -22.11
N GLU A 63 -6.25 2.23 -22.55
CA GLU A 63 -6.72 1.66 -23.83
C GLU A 63 -5.95 2.24 -25.02
N ALA A 64 -5.72 3.56 -25.03
CA ALA A 64 -4.96 4.24 -26.07
C ALA A 64 -3.47 3.83 -26.06
N GLU A 65 -2.86 3.72 -24.89
CA GLU A 65 -1.47 3.26 -24.73
C GLU A 65 -1.31 1.83 -25.22
N LEU A 66 -2.20 0.92 -24.81
CA LEU A 66 -2.19 -0.47 -25.24
C LEU A 66 -2.38 -0.62 -26.77
N ALA A 67 -3.24 0.22 -27.37
CA ALA A 67 -3.40 0.24 -28.82
C ALA A 67 -2.10 0.61 -29.55
N ILE A 68 -1.36 1.59 -29.03
CA ILE A 68 -0.05 2.00 -29.56
C ILE A 68 0.97 0.87 -29.40
N VAL A 69 1.06 0.30 -28.20
CA VAL A 69 2.00 -0.79 -27.90
C VAL A 69 1.75 -1.99 -28.82
N ASN A 70 0.49 -2.42 -28.96
CA ASN A 70 0.13 -3.58 -29.77
C ASN A 70 0.31 -3.35 -31.30
N ALA A 71 0.22 -2.10 -31.76
CA ALA A 71 0.44 -1.75 -33.17
C ALA A 71 1.91 -1.59 -33.52
N SER A 72 2.80 -1.42 -32.53
CA SER A 72 4.22 -1.18 -32.73
C SER A 72 4.97 -2.49 -32.90
N LYS A 73 5.79 -2.58 -33.96
CA LYS A 73 6.60 -3.79 -34.28
C LYS A 73 7.92 -3.85 -33.52
N THR A 74 8.41 -2.71 -33.07
CA THR A 74 9.68 -2.59 -32.36
C THR A 74 9.58 -1.57 -31.22
N ASP A 75 10.47 -1.68 -30.22
CA ASP A 75 10.58 -0.71 -29.12
C ASP A 75 10.86 0.71 -29.60
N ALA A 76 11.63 0.85 -30.68
CA ALA A 76 11.93 2.17 -31.26
C ALA A 76 10.67 2.81 -31.87
N GLU A 77 9.86 2.02 -32.57
CA GLU A 77 8.56 2.45 -33.12
C GLU A 77 7.57 2.81 -31.99
N MET A 78 7.48 1.97 -30.97
CA MET A 78 6.63 2.21 -29.79
C MET A 78 6.99 3.53 -29.13
N ARG A 79 8.28 3.78 -28.82
CA ARG A 79 8.75 5.04 -28.22
C ARG A 79 8.41 6.26 -29.09
N LYS A 80 8.55 6.12 -30.41
CA LYS A 80 8.19 7.19 -31.37
C LYS A 80 6.70 7.48 -31.32
N ASN A 81 5.85 6.44 -31.33
CA ASN A 81 4.40 6.55 -31.34
C ASN A 81 3.83 7.06 -30.01
N LEU A 82 4.53 6.80 -28.88
CA LEU A 82 4.17 7.35 -27.55
C LEU A 82 4.61 8.81 -27.37
N LYS A 83 5.41 9.39 -28.28
CA LYS A 83 5.83 10.78 -28.16
C LYS A 83 4.61 11.71 -28.22
N GLY A 84 4.46 12.55 -27.19
CA GLY A 84 3.32 13.46 -27.07
C GLY A 84 2.05 12.83 -26.51
N PHE A 85 2.10 11.58 -26.03
CA PHE A 85 0.95 10.88 -25.45
C PHE A 85 0.32 11.66 -24.31
N ASP A 86 1.11 12.19 -23.37
CA ASP A 86 0.59 12.94 -22.23
C ASP A 86 -0.05 14.28 -22.62
N ALA A 87 0.41 14.89 -23.69
CA ALA A 87 -0.23 16.08 -24.24
C ALA A 87 -1.61 15.78 -24.86
N LYS A 88 -1.74 14.60 -25.49
CA LYS A 88 -3.00 14.14 -26.08
C LYS A 88 -4.00 13.63 -25.03
N TYR A 89 -3.50 13.02 -23.96
CA TYR A 89 -4.29 12.46 -22.88
C TYR A 89 -3.83 13.03 -21.52
N PRO A 90 -4.09 14.32 -21.25
CA PRO A 90 -3.57 14.98 -20.06
C PRO A 90 -4.18 14.44 -18.76
N GLN A 91 -3.34 14.25 -17.76
CA GLN A 91 -3.75 13.88 -16.41
C GLN A 91 -4.18 15.14 -15.63
N THR A 92 -5.28 15.75 -16.03
CA THR A 92 -5.82 16.99 -15.46
C THR A 92 -7.27 16.80 -15.07
N LEU A 93 -7.64 17.24 -13.85
CA LEU A 93 -9.01 17.23 -13.34
C LEU A 93 -9.85 18.35 -13.95
N SER A 94 -11.16 18.25 -13.81
CA SER A 94 -12.12 19.28 -14.22
C SER A 94 -11.93 20.63 -13.52
N ASN A 95 -11.23 20.66 -12.37
CA ASN A 95 -10.83 21.89 -11.68
C ASN A 95 -9.52 22.50 -12.20
N GLY A 96 -8.93 21.96 -13.28
CA GLY A 96 -7.69 22.43 -13.89
C GLY A 96 -6.41 21.98 -13.20
N LYS A 97 -6.49 21.19 -12.12
CA LYS A 97 -5.32 20.70 -11.39
C LYS A 97 -4.83 19.37 -11.96
N PRO A 98 -3.51 19.15 -12.11
CA PRO A 98 -2.96 17.84 -12.45
C PRO A 98 -3.24 16.85 -11.32
N TYR A 99 -3.61 15.61 -11.69
CA TYR A 99 -3.77 14.52 -10.75
C TYR A 99 -2.67 13.48 -10.94
N TYR A 100 -2.43 12.71 -9.88
CA TYR A 100 -1.41 11.69 -9.82
C TYR A 100 -2.01 10.38 -9.36
N THR A 101 -1.59 9.27 -9.99
CA THR A 101 -2.02 7.91 -9.64
C THR A 101 -0.95 7.17 -8.82
N ARG A 102 0.26 7.75 -8.72
CA ARG A 102 1.38 7.24 -7.93
C ARG A 102 1.97 8.39 -7.11
N TRP A 103 2.30 8.10 -5.86
CA TRP A 103 2.92 9.07 -4.95
C TRP A 103 4.27 9.60 -5.47
N ILE A 104 5.06 8.74 -6.15
CA ILE A 104 6.37 9.13 -6.69
C ILE A 104 6.23 10.18 -7.81
N ASP A 105 5.19 10.10 -8.63
CA ASP A 105 4.95 11.08 -9.69
C ASP A 105 4.53 12.42 -9.09
N TYR A 106 3.73 12.39 -8.01
CA TYR A 106 3.39 13.57 -7.25
C TYR A 106 4.64 14.26 -6.68
N GLU A 107 5.53 13.52 -6.02
CA GLU A 107 6.75 14.07 -5.45
C GLU A 107 7.69 14.64 -6.52
N ASN A 108 7.91 13.91 -7.61
CA ASN A 108 8.78 14.33 -8.69
C ASN A 108 8.31 15.62 -9.39
N GLN A 109 6.99 15.78 -9.56
CA GLN A 109 6.44 16.92 -10.29
C GLN A 109 6.15 18.13 -9.40
N THR A 110 5.83 17.93 -8.13
CA THR A 110 5.51 19.03 -7.20
C THR A 110 6.69 19.46 -6.34
N GLY A 111 7.70 18.60 -6.17
CA GLY A 111 8.79 18.78 -5.21
C GLY A 111 8.32 18.68 -3.75
N LYS A 112 7.11 18.16 -3.49
CA LYS A 112 6.52 18.01 -2.16
C LYS A 112 6.42 16.53 -1.81
N LYS A 113 6.60 16.21 -0.53
CA LYS A 113 6.42 14.85 -0.03
C LYS A 113 4.94 14.43 -0.09
N ALA A 114 4.68 13.21 -0.52
CA ALA A 114 3.33 12.66 -0.61
C ALA A 114 2.85 12.15 0.76
N GLU A 115 2.56 13.06 1.67
CA GLU A 115 2.02 12.76 3.00
C GLU A 115 0.50 12.92 3.01
N ILE A 116 -0.19 11.87 3.46
CA ILE A 116 -1.65 11.92 3.63
C ILE A 116 -1.96 12.89 4.78
N PRO A 117 -2.83 13.89 4.58
CA PRO A 117 -3.20 14.84 5.62
C PRO A 117 -3.71 14.14 6.88
N GLY A 118 -3.28 14.62 8.05
CA GLY A 118 -3.70 14.05 9.34
C GLY A 118 -5.23 14.07 9.54
N THR A 119 -5.91 15.05 8.96
CA THR A 119 -7.38 15.13 8.95
C THR A 119 -8.02 13.94 8.24
N ASP A 120 -7.41 13.44 7.17
CA ASP A 120 -7.93 12.30 6.42
C ASP A 120 -7.63 10.98 7.13
N ILE A 121 -6.45 10.86 7.77
CA ILE A 121 -6.14 9.73 8.65
C ILE A 121 -7.11 9.69 9.83
N ASN A 122 -7.45 10.82 10.43
CA ASN A 122 -8.39 10.88 11.55
C ASN A 122 -9.80 10.38 11.17
N LYS A 123 -10.29 10.69 9.97
CA LYS A 123 -11.58 10.12 9.47
C LYS A 123 -11.56 8.60 9.39
N ILE A 124 -10.40 8.00 9.01
CA ILE A 124 -10.24 6.55 8.99
C ILE A 124 -10.22 5.99 10.42
N LYS A 125 -9.50 6.66 11.34
CA LYS A 125 -9.48 6.28 12.77
C LYS A 125 -10.88 6.34 13.39
N GLU A 126 -11.63 7.38 13.12
CA GLU A 126 -13.03 7.51 13.59
C GLU A 126 -13.92 6.40 13.04
N PHE A 127 -13.75 6.06 11.77
CA PHE A 127 -14.51 4.98 11.13
C PHE A 127 -14.19 3.60 11.72
N MET A 128 -12.90 3.33 11.99
CA MET A 128 -12.44 2.05 12.51
C MET A 128 -12.59 1.92 14.03
N GLY A 129 -12.61 3.05 14.74
CA GLY A 129 -12.63 3.09 16.20
C GLY A 129 -11.41 2.40 16.82
N ASP A 130 -11.64 1.64 17.90
CA ASP A 130 -10.58 0.93 18.62
C ASP A 130 -9.84 -0.13 17.77
N ASP A 131 -10.48 -0.63 16.71
CA ASP A 131 -9.88 -1.61 15.81
C ASP A 131 -8.64 -1.06 15.10
N PHE A 132 -8.55 0.27 14.87
CA PHE A 132 -7.38 0.90 14.29
C PHE A 132 -6.10 0.69 15.12
N PHE A 133 -6.24 0.67 16.44
CA PHE A 133 -5.10 0.60 17.37
C PHE A 133 -4.68 -0.83 17.72
N LYS A 134 -5.52 -1.83 17.41
CA LYS A 134 -5.16 -3.25 17.59
C LYS A 134 -3.98 -3.64 16.71
N GLU A 135 -4.05 -3.29 15.44
CA GLU A 135 -2.95 -3.41 14.47
C GLU A 135 -3.07 -2.26 13.49
N GLU A 136 -2.01 -1.45 13.37
CA GLU A 136 -2.02 -0.29 12.50
C GLU A 136 -1.98 -0.69 11.03
N PRO A 137 -2.97 -0.29 10.22
CA PRO A 137 -3.00 -0.63 8.81
C PRO A 137 -1.95 0.16 8.02
N ARG A 138 -1.51 -0.40 6.91
CA ARG A 138 -0.77 0.35 5.89
C ARG A 138 -1.73 1.14 5.02
N ILE A 139 -1.47 2.43 4.88
CA ILE A 139 -2.32 3.37 4.14
C ILE A 139 -1.50 3.97 3.00
N TYR A 140 -1.98 3.79 1.77
CA TYR A 140 -1.30 4.24 0.57
C TYR A 140 -2.18 5.21 -0.22
N PRO A 141 -1.71 6.42 -0.56
CA PRO A 141 -2.44 7.29 -1.47
C PRO A 141 -2.44 6.68 -2.89
N LYS A 142 -3.60 6.63 -3.51
CA LYS A 142 -3.79 6.08 -4.86
C LYS A 142 -4.10 7.17 -5.89
N TYR A 143 -5.04 8.08 -5.56
CA TYR A 143 -5.33 9.25 -6.39
C TYR A 143 -5.21 10.50 -5.54
N MET A 144 -4.49 11.47 -6.04
CA MET A 144 -4.21 12.73 -5.35
C MET A 144 -3.95 13.86 -6.34
N TYR A 145 -4.03 15.09 -5.87
CA TYR A 145 -3.57 16.26 -6.59
C TYR A 145 -2.94 17.28 -5.63
N PHE A 146 -2.23 18.26 -6.17
CA PHE A 146 -1.68 19.38 -5.40
C PHE A 146 -2.59 20.60 -5.57
N ASP A 147 -3.13 21.14 -4.48
CA ASP A 147 -4.03 22.29 -4.54
C ASP A 147 -3.29 23.64 -4.64
N GLY A 148 -1.97 23.63 -4.45
CA GLY A 148 -1.07 24.79 -4.38
C GLY A 148 -0.45 24.96 -2.98
N LYS A 149 -1.00 24.28 -1.96
CA LYS A 149 -0.53 24.32 -0.57
C LYS A 149 -0.11 22.92 -0.08
N GLU A 150 -0.99 21.96 -0.22
CA GLU A 150 -0.80 20.60 0.28
C GLU A 150 -1.35 19.53 -0.68
N MET A 151 -1.07 18.28 -0.38
CA MET A 151 -1.64 17.15 -1.09
C MET A 151 -3.12 16.98 -0.71
N VAL A 152 -3.98 16.96 -1.71
CA VAL A 152 -5.40 16.60 -1.54
C VAL A 152 -5.57 15.15 -1.96
N VAL A 153 -6.01 14.32 -1.05
CA VAL A 153 -6.27 12.90 -1.28
C VAL A 153 -7.66 12.72 -1.88
N ILE A 154 -7.73 11.97 -2.97
CA ILE A 154 -9.00 11.59 -3.62
C ILE A 154 -9.35 10.15 -3.24
N LYS A 155 -8.35 9.27 -3.25
CA LYS A 155 -8.51 7.84 -2.98
C LYS A 155 -7.26 7.27 -2.33
N ILE A 156 -7.46 6.44 -1.30
CA ILE A 156 -6.40 5.64 -0.68
C ILE A 156 -6.71 4.15 -0.78
N TYR A 157 -5.70 3.33 -0.54
CA TYR A 157 -5.82 1.91 -0.30
C TYR A 157 -5.31 1.58 1.10
N LEU A 158 -6.10 0.81 1.85
CA LEU A 158 -5.78 0.34 3.19
C LEU A 158 -5.57 -1.17 3.17
N SER A 159 -4.46 -1.63 3.71
CA SER A 159 -4.10 -3.04 3.78
C SER A 159 -3.45 -3.39 5.11
N TYR A 160 -3.37 -4.68 5.38
CA TYR A 160 -2.63 -5.26 6.50
C TYR A 160 -1.59 -6.24 5.99
N ASP A 161 -0.53 -6.42 6.76
CA ASP A 161 0.53 -7.35 6.43
C ASP A 161 0.88 -8.25 7.60
N TYR A 162 1.20 -9.51 7.29
CA TYR A 162 1.94 -10.37 8.21
C TYR A 162 3.39 -9.92 8.27
N ILE A 163 3.90 -9.65 9.46
CA ILE A 163 5.29 -9.32 9.69
C ILE A 163 5.93 -10.49 10.42
N LYS A 164 6.92 -11.12 9.78
CA LYS A 164 7.71 -12.20 10.38
C LYS A 164 9.15 -11.76 10.55
N THR A 165 9.61 -11.74 11.79
CA THR A 165 11.02 -11.51 12.10
C THR A 165 11.75 -12.84 12.15
N LYS A 166 12.79 -12.99 11.34
CA LYS A 166 13.68 -14.13 11.33
C LYS A 166 15.04 -13.71 11.88
N TYR A 167 15.58 -14.54 12.73
CA TYR A 167 16.94 -14.41 13.26
C TYR A 167 17.83 -15.45 12.60
N GLY A 168 19.01 -15.06 12.17
CA GLY A 168 19.94 -15.99 11.56
C GLY A 168 21.15 -15.31 10.94
N LEU A 169 22.00 -16.12 10.33
CA LEU A 169 23.10 -15.66 9.51
C LEU A 169 22.54 -15.27 8.14
N PHE A 170 22.33 -13.97 7.94
CA PHE A 170 21.85 -13.43 6.67
C PHE A 170 22.92 -12.51 6.09
N GLY A 171 23.33 -12.79 4.87
CA GLY A 171 24.31 -11.99 4.14
C GLY A 171 25.69 -12.64 4.07
N ASP A 172 26.69 -11.81 3.85
CA ASP A 172 28.07 -12.18 3.65
C ASP A 172 28.70 -12.77 4.93
N GLU A 173 29.66 -13.67 4.80
CA GLU A 173 30.32 -14.40 5.92
C GLU A 173 30.82 -13.50 7.05
N ASN A 174 31.07 -12.23 6.77
CA ASN A 174 31.57 -11.24 7.72
C ASN A 174 30.51 -10.45 8.50
N ARG A 175 29.19 -10.66 8.26
CA ARG A 175 28.13 -9.85 8.87
C ARG A 175 27.51 -10.42 10.15
N GLY A 176 27.83 -11.68 10.49
CA GLY A 176 27.36 -12.31 11.72
C GLY A 176 25.84 -12.57 11.75
N ILE A 177 25.27 -12.63 12.95
CA ILE A 177 23.83 -12.85 13.15
C ILE A 177 23.11 -11.51 12.93
N SER A 178 22.13 -11.49 12.07
CA SER A 178 21.29 -10.33 11.79
C SER A 178 19.80 -10.68 11.84
N PHE A 179 18.97 -9.63 11.89
CA PHE A 179 17.52 -9.77 11.80
C PHE A 179 17.08 -9.58 10.34
N LYS A 180 16.14 -10.39 9.91
CA LYS A 180 15.44 -10.17 8.65
C LYS A 180 13.94 -10.13 8.94
N GLN A 181 13.29 -9.06 8.48
CA GLN A 181 11.83 -8.97 8.49
C GLN A 181 11.29 -9.27 7.10
N ASP A 182 10.48 -10.31 7.01
CA ASP A 182 9.70 -10.59 5.81
C ASP A 182 8.27 -10.10 6.02
N THR A 183 7.74 -9.38 5.04
CA THR A 183 6.39 -8.80 5.06
C THR A 183 5.55 -9.47 3.98
N PHE A 184 4.37 -9.95 4.35
CA PHE A 184 3.43 -10.62 3.45
C PHE A 184 2.07 -9.93 3.55
N GLY A 185 1.50 -9.53 2.41
CA GLY A 185 0.16 -8.94 2.40
C GLY A 185 -0.91 -9.90 2.89
N VAL A 186 -1.79 -9.43 3.75
CA VAL A 186 -3.01 -10.14 4.15
C VAL A 186 -4.07 -9.90 3.09
N LYS A 187 -4.81 -10.95 2.71
CA LYS A 187 -5.90 -10.81 1.75
C LYS A 187 -6.93 -9.81 2.25
N SER A 188 -7.10 -8.73 1.52
CA SER A 188 -8.09 -7.69 1.80
C SER A 188 -9.51 -8.12 1.44
N GLY A 189 -10.51 -7.51 2.08
CA GLY A 189 -11.94 -7.74 1.82
C GLY A 189 -12.46 -7.15 0.52
N ASP A 190 -11.63 -6.59 -0.37
CA ASP A 190 -12.04 -5.87 -1.59
C ASP A 190 -13.15 -4.82 -1.34
N ASN A 191 -13.16 -4.22 -0.15
CA ASN A 191 -14.17 -3.25 0.23
C ASN A 191 -13.96 -1.92 -0.49
N ILE A 192 -15.07 -1.22 -0.74
CA ILE A 192 -15.06 0.15 -1.22
C ILE A 192 -15.88 0.98 -0.25
N PHE A 193 -15.26 2.00 0.32
CA PHE A 193 -15.87 2.93 1.24
C PHE A 193 -15.88 4.32 0.63
N TYR A 194 -17.03 4.99 0.68
CA TYR A 194 -17.16 6.39 0.25
C TYR A 194 -17.36 7.30 1.45
N LEU A 195 -16.72 8.44 1.44
CA LEU A 195 -16.92 9.49 2.44
C LEU A 195 -18.23 10.23 2.13
N ILE A 196 -19.29 9.93 2.89
CA ILE A 196 -20.64 10.50 2.75
C ILE A 196 -20.95 11.25 4.02
N ASN A 197 -21.27 12.55 3.93
CA ASN A 197 -21.60 13.38 5.09
C ASN A 197 -20.57 13.30 6.24
N GLY A 198 -19.28 13.21 5.87
CA GLY A 198 -18.17 13.16 6.82
C GLY A 198 -17.88 11.78 7.43
N LYS A 199 -18.62 10.73 7.07
CA LYS A 199 -18.39 9.35 7.52
C LYS A 199 -18.17 8.41 6.35
N PHE A 200 -17.35 7.38 6.57
CA PHE A 200 -17.19 6.33 5.57
C PHE A 200 -18.35 5.34 5.61
N GLU A 201 -18.93 5.08 4.45
CA GLU A 201 -19.97 4.09 4.26
C GLU A 201 -19.50 3.05 3.24
N ARG A 202 -19.73 1.77 3.56
CA ARG A 202 -19.40 0.66 2.66
C ARG A 202 -20.45 0.58 1.56
N VAL A 203 -20.01 0.57 0.32
CA VAL A 203 -20.89 0.33 -0.83
C VAL A 203 -20.82 -1.15 -1.20
N SER A 204 -21.98 -1.81 -1.30
CA SER A 204 -22.04 -3.18 -1.79
C SER A 204 -21.68 -3.21 -3.29
N LYS A 205 -21.01 -4.28 -3.75
CA LYS A 205 -20.62 -4.46 -5.16
C LYS A 205 -21.79 -4.65 -6.13
N ASP A 206 -23.02 -4.62 -5.62
CA ASP A 206 -24.25 -4.95 -6.37
C ASP A 206 -24.99 -3.71 -6.90
N LYS A 207 -24.22 -2.73 -7.41
CA LYS A 207 -24.80 -1.62 -8.19
C LYS A 207 -24.00 -1.35 -9.44
#